data_7dbfbb8479842af79e0b814075584389
#
_entry.id   7dbfbb8479842af79e0b814075584389
#
_cell.length_a   1.000
_cell.length_b   1.000
_cell.length_c   1.000
_cell.angle_alpha   90.00
_cell.angle_beta   90.00
_cell.angle_gamma   90.00
#
_symmetry.space_group_name_H-M   'P 1'
#
loop_
_entity.id
_entity.type
_entity.pdbx_description
1 polymer ?
#
loop_
_entity_poly.entity_id
_entity_poly.type
_entity_poly.pdbx_seq_one_letter_code
_entity_poly.pdbx_strand_id
1 'polypeptide(L)'
;MEPPPVQYATTSDGVSIAWAEAGDGPALLSVPEAPLSHAQEGYAVWGTTMDAFAQSFRLINFDARGTGMSDRDVAAVSGETMLLDADAVMRAAGLDRFIAMGAAGNLLAISTCIRLATAFPERVTHVVLDSPYQNTRELADTPFGRTNRALAELDWAVYTQTLFRVLLGWDTASSGTVESFVAAVKGWVEPSVGLQYVRLGETVDVSDLLPEVRQPTLVLRNDPYFVPARLCQRVAAKIPGALFRQFSDPTYTQMAELIRAFVGEPAPPPTTIAPVASSLRTVLFTDIEGSTAMMQRLGDAKGREVLREHERITREVLKAHGGTEVKTMGDGFMASFGSVTKAVECAIALQRAFAARSDGDVEPLHVRVGLNAGEPIEEDDDLFGASVIAAARICREAAGGEIVASDVVRQLVAGKGFSFAERGEVMLKGIDDPVRLFEVHWRQ
;
A
#
# COMPACT_ATOMS: atom_id res chain seq x y z
N MET A 1 5.84 -12.19 24.71
CA MET A 1 6.02 -13.64 25.02
C MET A 1 7.51 -13.94 25.15
N GLU A 2 7.91 -14.93 25.98
CA GLU A 2 9.29 -15.41 26.00
C GLU A 2 9.58 -16.09 24.64
N PRO A 3 10.77 -15.86 24.02
CA PRO A 3 11.10 -16.50 22.76
C PRO A 3 10.98 -18.02 22.86
N PRO A 4 10.36 -18.71 21.87
CA PRO A 4 10.23 -20.16 21.91
C PRO A 4 11.60 -20.83 21.75
N PRO A 5 11.73 -22.08 22.25
CA PRO A 5 12.95 -22.85 22.11
C PRO A 5 13.23 -23.15 20.64
N VAL A 6 14.51 -23.03 20.26
CA VAL A 6 14.95 -23.33 18.91
C VAL A 6 15.21 -24.84 18.76
N GLN A 7 14.75 -25.38 17.67
CA GLN A 7 14.93 -26.77 17.23
C GLN A 7 15.72 -26.78 15.91
N TYR A 8 16.20 -27.96 15.51
CA TYR A 8 16.99 -28.09 14.30
C TYR A 8 16.43 -29.19 13.39
N ALA A 9 16.42 -28.89 12.09
CA ALA A 9 16.05 -29.81 11.02
C ALA A 9 17.22 -30.00 10.06
N THR A 10 17.50 -31.23 9.61
CA THR A 10 18.56 -31.50 8.64
C THR A 10 17.98 -31.62 7.23
N THR A 11 18.49 -30.82 6.31
CA THR A 11 18.13 -30.88 4.89
C THR A 11 18.69 -32.12 4.21
N SER A 12 18.19 -32.48 3.03
CA SER A 12 18.71 -33.62 2.25
C SER A 12 20.16 -33.43 1.76
N ASP A 13 20.62 -32.17 1.68
CA ASP A 13 22.02 -31.85 1.37
C ASP A 13 22.88 -31.61 2.61
N GLY A 14 22.36 -31.93 3.81
CA GLY A 14 23.12 -32.01 5.06
C GLY A 14 23.25 -30.73 5.86
N VAL A 15 22.55 -29.65 5.47
CA VAL A 15 22.54 -28.36 6.18
C VAL A 15 21.58 -28.43 7.38
N SER A 16 22.03 -27.92 8.54
CA SER A 16 21.20 -27.81 9.73
C SER A 16 20.44 -26.48 9.74
N ILE A 17 19.11 -26.56 9.77
CA ILE A 17 18.19 -25.41 9.73
C ILE A 17 17.57 -25.24 11.10
N ALA A 18 17.78 -24.05 11.69
CA ALA A 18 17.17 -23.65 12.94
C ALA A 18 15.72 -23.22 12.72
N TRP A 19 14.81 -23.71 13.56
CA TRP A 19 13.40 -23.34 13.50
C TRP A 19 12.77 -23.27 14.89
N ALA A 20 11.67 -22.56 15.01
CA ALA A 20 10.92 -22.43 16.24
C ALA A 20 9.42 -22.41 15.95
N GLU A 21 8.61 -22.79 16.95
CA GLU A 21 7.17 -22.73 16.85
C GLU A 21 6.53 -22.09 18.09
N ALA A 22 5.41 -21.41 17.87
CA ALA A 22 4.61 -20.80 18.93
C ALA A 22 3.12 -20.86 18.57
N GLY A 23 2.25 -21.01 19.60
CA GLY A 23 0.80 -21.09 19.42
C GLY A 23 0.29 -22.48 19.04
N ASP A 24 -1.05 -22.65 19.05
CA ASP A 24 -1.74 -23.94 18.92
C ASP A 24 -2.79 -23.99 17.79
N GLY A 25 -2.94 -22.93 17.02
CA GLY A 25 -3.93 -22.83 15.94
C GLY A 25 -3.60 -23.64 14.66
N PRO A 26 -4.24 -23.34 13.55
CA PRO A 26 -3.87 -23.88 12.24
C PRO A 26 -2.39 -23.62 11.94
N ALA A 27 -1.69 -24.61 11.38
CA ALA A 27 -0.27 -24.47 11.09
C ALA A 27 -0.01 -23.42 10.02
N LEU A 28 0.84 -22.45 10.33
CA LEU A 28 1.28 -21.37 9.44
C LEU A 28 2.81 -21.41 9.35
N LEU A 29 3.33 -21.76 8.19
CA LEU A 29 4.75 -21.71 7.87
C LEU A 29 5.10 -20.30 7.35
N SER A 30 5.80 -19.55 8.17
CA SER A 30 6.38 -18.26 7.77
C SER A 30 7.71 -18.50 7.08
N VAL A 31 7.75 -18.26 5.77
CA VAL A 31 8.99 -18.39 5.00
C VAL A 31 9.92 -17.22 5.35
N PRO A 32 11.21 -17.49 5.66
CA PRO A 32 12.12 -16.48 6.16
C PRO A 32 12.37 -15.35 5.15
N GLU A 33 12.48 -14.15 5.67
CA GLU A 33 12.83 -12.94 4.92
C GLU A 33 14.36 -12.88 4.71
N ALA A 34 14.90 -13.92 4.04
CA ALA A 34 16.33 -13.97 3.78
C ALA A 34 16.83 -12.69 3.08
N PRO A 35 18.01 -12.18 3.47
CA PRO A 35 19.01 -12.78 4.38
C PRO A 35 18.86 -12.39 5.86
N LEU A 36 17.80 -11.72 6.27
CA LEU A 36 17.62 -11.16 7.61
C LEU A 36 16.62 -11.98 8.42
N SER A 37 16.94 -13.23 8.73
CA SER A 37 16.13 -14.10 9.59
C SER A 37 16.92 -14.57 10.81
N HIS A 38 16.24 -14.64 11.97
CA HIS A 38 16.76 -15.20 13.21
C HIS A 38 15.61 -15.74 14.07
N ALA A 39 15.51 -17.06 14.16
CA ALA A 39 14.39 -17.77 14.78
C ALA A 39 14.13 -17.37 16.24
N GLN A 40 15.14 -16.97 16.99
CA GLN A 40 15.03 -16.56 18.39
C GLN A 40 15.03 -15.04 18.56
N GLU A 41 16.05 -14.34 18.04
CA GLU A 41 16.14 -12.88 18.19
C GLU A 41 15.06 -12.14 17.41
N GLY A 42 14.51 -12.75 16.35
CA GLY A 42 13.35 -12.25 15.63
C GLY A 42 12.15 -11.98 16.54
N TYR A 43 11.97 -12.79 17.61
CA TYR A 43 10.95 -12.54 18.62
C TYR A 43 11.22 -11.27 19.45
N ALA A 44 12.47 -10.93 19.71
CA ALA A 44 12.82 -9.67 20.39
C ALA A 44 12.56 -8.45 19.51
N VAL A 45 12.74 -8.60 18.20
CA VAL A 45 12.58 -7.53 17.20
C VAL A 45 11.12 -7.35 16.79
N TRP A 46 10.39 -8.44 16.56
CA TRP A 46 9.02 -8.47 16.04
C TRP A 46 8.00 -9.04 17.03
N GLY A 47 8.27 -8.97 18.35
CA GLY A 47 7.51 -9.65 19.40
C GLY A 47 6.00 -9.42 19.34
N THR A 48 5.55 -8.19 19.16
CA THR A 48 4.11 -7.87 19.04
C THR A 48 3.47 -8.57 17.84
N THR A 49 4.15 -8.59 16.70
CA THR A 49 3.71 -9.28 15.49
C THR A 49 3.69 -10.79 15.72
N MET A 50 4.76 -11.35 16.25
CA MET A 50 4.86 -12.80 16.53
C MET A 50 3.80 -13.26 17.53
N ASP A 51 3.53 -12.46 18.57
CA ASP A 51 2.47 -12.74 19.56
C ASP A 51 1.07 -12.72 18.92
N ALA A 52 0.79 -11.78 18.03
CA ALA A 52 -0.49 -11.71 17.32
C ALA A 52 -0.71 -12.95 16.43
N PHE A 53 0.33 -13.40 15.74
CA PHE A 53 0.27 -14.63 14.95
C PHE A 53 0.13 -15.87 15.82
N ALA A 54 0.90 -16.01 16.91
CA ALA A 54 0.87 -17.16 17.80
C ALA A 54 -0.47 -17.29 18.56
N GLN A 55 -1.22 -16.20 18.75
CA GLN A 55 -2.59 -16.25 19.31
C GLN A 55 -3.61 -16.89 18.37
N SER A 56 -3.34 -16.91 17.07
CA SER A 56 -4.29 -17.37 16.05
C SER A 56 -3.85 -18.62 15.30
N PHE A 57 -2.55 -18.89 15.30
CA PHE A 57 -1.92 -19.95 14.50
C PHE A 57 -0.88 -20.71 15.31
N ARG A 58 -0.63 -21.94 14.93
CA ARG A 58 0.63 -22.61 15.22
C ARG A 58 1.65 -22.03 14.24
N LEU A 59 2.32 -20.95 14.64
CA LEU A 59 3.31 -20.25 13.84
C LEU A 59 4.62 -21.02 13.84
N ILE A 60 5.09 -21.40 12.65
CA ILE A 60 6.41 -21.99 12.44
C ILE A 60 7.25 -20.99 11.67
N ASN A 61 8.37 -20.58 12.25
CA ASN A 61 9.38 -19.74 11.61
C ASN A 61 10.74 -20.43 11.64
N PHE A 62 11.59 -20.14 10.68
CA PHE A 62 12.91 -20.75 10.57
C PHE A 62 13.93 -19.79 9.97
N ASP A 63 15.19 -20.09 10.17
CA ASP A 63 16.29 -19.34 9.57
C ASP A 63 16.66 -19.96 8.23
N ALA A 64 16.79 -19.14 7.21
CA ALA A 64 17.37 -19.60 5.96
C ALA A 64 18.82 -20.03 6.18
N ARG A 65 19.31 -20.95 5.38
CA ARG A 65 20.71 -21.40 5.45
C ARG A 65 21.69 -20.20 5.38
N GLY A 66 22.75 -20.22 6.14
CA GLY A 66 23.72 -19.12 6.23
C GLY A 66 23.27 -17.93 7.07
N THR A 67 22.08 -18.00 7.69
CA THR A 67 21.54 -16.91 8.51
C THR A 67 21.16 -17.38 9.91
N GLY A 68 21.00 -16.46 10.83
CA GLY A 68 20.53 -16.69 12.18
C GLY A 68 21.29 -17.80 12.91
N MET A 69 20.54 -18.78 13.38
CA MET A 69 21.06 -19.97 14.10
C MET A 69 21.20 -21.21 13.20
N SER A 70 20.85 -21.11 11.91
CA SER A 70 21.13 -22.16 10.92
C SER A 70 22.63 -22.26 10.61
N ASP A 71 23.06 -23.38 10.01
CA ASP A 71 24.46 -23.54 9.56
C ASP A 71 24.89 -22.33 8.75
N ARG A 72 26.04 -21.74 9.16
CA ARG A 72 26.58 -20.49 8.60
C ARG A 72 27.51 -20.74 7.41
N ASP A 73 28.20 -21.87 7.40
CA ASP A 73 29.08 -22.28 6.29
C ASP A 73 28.29 -23.06 5.25
N VAL A 74 27.78 -22.33 4.26
CA VAL A 74 26.95 -22.89 3.21
C VAL A 74 27.57 -22.66 1.83
N ALA A 75 27.59 -23.69 1.00
CA ALA A 75 28.24 -23.68 -0.30
C ALA A 75 27.55 -22.69 -1.28
N ALA A 76 26.22 -22.62 -1.25
CA ALA A 76 25.43 -21.77 -2.14
C ALA A 76 24.02 -21.54 -1.60
N VAL A 77 23.42 -20.40 -2.03
CA VAL A 77 22.00 -20.10 -1.86
C VAL A 77 21.32 -20.05 -3.23
N SER A 78 20.17 -20.69 -3.35
CA SER A 78 19.36 -20.73 -4.58
C SER A 78 17.89 -20.93 -4.23
N GLY A 79 17.00 -20.74 -5.20
CA GLY A 79 15.57 -21.05 -5.02
C GLY A 79 15.32 -22.53 -4.71
N GLU A 80 16.16 -23.44 -5.19
CA GLU A 80 16.09 -24.87 -4.90
C GLU A 80 16.52 -25.17 -3.47
N THR A 81 17.64 -24.61 -3.02
CA THR A 81 18.11 -24.83 -1.64
C THR A 81 17.16 -24.22 -0.61
N MET A 82 16.48 -23.11 -0.91
CA MET A 82 15.43 -22.56 -0.03
C MET A 82 14.22 -23.49 0.08
N LEU A 83 13.88 -24.26 -0.96
CA LEU A 83 12.87 -25.31 -0.87
C LEU A 83 13.33 -26.50 -0.02
N LEU A 84 14.61 -26.88 -0.08
CA LEU A 84 15.16 -27.93 0.79
C LEU A 84 15.10 -27.52 2.26
N ASP A 85 15.40 -26.25 2.57
CA ASP A 85 15.29 -25.71 3.93
C ASP A 85 13.85 -25.81 4.45
N ALA A 86 12.90 -25.31 3.67
CA ALA A 86 11.49 -25.38 4.02
C ALA A 86 10.98 -26.83 4.17
N ASP A 87 11.36 -27.75 3.25
CA ASP A 87 10.98 -29.15 3.32
C ASP A 87 11.53 -29.86 4.57
N ALA A 88 12.78 -29.57 4.96
CA ALA A 88 13.37 -30.12 6.18
C ALA A 88 12.57 -29.65 7.43
N VAL A 89 12.22 -28.37 7.51
CA VAL A 89 11.42 -27.82 8.61
C VAL A 89 10.01 -28.40 8.60
N MET A 90 9.35 -28.48 7.43
CA MET A 90 8.02 -29.08 7.31
C MET A 90 7.99 -30.54 7.81
N ARG A 91 9.03 -31.33 7.53
CA ARG A 91 9.15 -32.70 8.03
C ARG A 91 9.39 -32.74 9.53
N ALA A 92 10.32 -31.93 10.04
CA ALA A 92 10.67 -31.90 11.47
C ALA A 92 9.49 -31.39 12.34
N ALA A 93 8.75 -30.39 11.87
CA ALA A 93 7.57 -29.86 12.55
C ALA A 93 6.30 -30.71 12.34
N GLY A 94 6.36 -31.81 11.55
CA GLY A 94 5.19 -32.65 11.28
C GLY A 94 4.06 -31.91 10.57
N LEU A 95 4.37 -31.07 9.60
CA LEU A 95 3.37 -30.28 8.87
C LEU A 95 2.78 -31.10 7.73
N ASP A 96 1.71 -31.83 7.99
CA ASP A 96 0.95 -32.53 6.95
C ASP A 96 0.15 -31.54 6.09
N ARG A 97 -0.48 -30.57 6.71
CA ARG A 97 -1.22 -29.49 6.06
C ARG A 97 -0.91 -28.14 6.73
N PHE A 98 -0.66 -27.11 5.95
CA PHE A 98 -0.27 -25.79 6.47
C PHE A 98 -0.61 -24.65 5.53
N ILE A 99 -0.63 -23.45 6.09
CA ILE A 99 -0.70 -22.17 5.38
C ILE A 99 0.74 -21.75 5.07
N ALA A 100 1.06 -21.45 3.82
CA ALA A 100 2.35 -20.90 3.44
C ALA A 100 2.28 -19.36 3.39
N MET A 101 3.16 -18.68 4.13
CA MET A 101 3.21 -17.22 4.17
C MET A 101 4.58 -16.69 3.76
N GLY A 102 4.60 -15.81 2.76
CA GLY A 102 5.74 -14.98 2.38
C GLY A 102 5.46 -13.52 2.67
N ALA A 103 6.28 -12.92 3.52
CA ALA A 103 5.99 -11.62 4.11
C ALA A 103 6.93 -10.50 3.65
N ALA A 104 6.58 -9.27 4.04
CA ALA A 104 7.38 -8.05 4.00
C ALA A 104 7.95 -7.68 2.64
N GLY A 105 7.24 -8.01 1.54
CA GLY A 105 7.73 -7.71 0.19
C GLY A 105 9.09 -8.36 -0.13
N ASN A 106 9.48 -9.40 0.60
CA ASN A 106 10.68 -10.16 0.32
C ASN A 106 10.42 -11.14 -0.82
N LEU A 107 11.00 -10.87 -2.00
CA LEU A 107 10.73 -11.66 -3.20
C LEU A 107 11.19 -13.11 -3.07
N LEU A 108 12.22 -13.39 -2.28
CA LEU A 108 12.70 -14.75 -2.03
C LEU A 108 11.69 -15.53 -1.20
N ALA A 109 11.14 -14.94 -0.13
CA ALA A 109 10.09 -15.54 0.68
C ALA A 109 8.82 -15.77 -0.15
N ILE A 110 8.40 -14.79 -0.94
CA ILE A 110 7.25 -14.88 -1.86
C ILE A 110 7.47 -15.97 -2.91
N SER A 111 8.64 -16.00 -3.55
CA SER A 111 8.99 -17.04 -4.53
C SER A 111 8.97 -18.44 -3.91
N THR A 112 9.50 -18.58 -2.70
CA THR A 112 9.52 -19.86 -2.00
C THR A 112 8.10 -20.32 -1.64
N CYS A 113 7.22 -19.42 -1.18
CA CYS A 113 5.81 -19.72 -0.95
C CYS A 113 5.09 -20.22 -2.20
N ILE A 114 5.28 -19.55 -3.33
CA ILE A 114 4.69 -19.94 -4.62
C ILE A 114 5.22 -21.31 -5.04
N ARG A 115 6.52 -21.55 -4.92
CA ARG A 115 7.14 -22.85 -5.20
C ARG A 115 6.66 -23.96 -4.27
N LEU A 116 6.46 -23.68 -2.97
CA LEU A 116 5.87 -24.63 -2.03
C LEU A 116 4.45 -25.01 -2.46
N ALA A 117 3.63 -24.04 -2.85
CA ALA A 117 2.27 -24.27 -3.30
C ALA A 117 2.21 -25.14 -4.57
N THR A 118 3.14 -24.95 -5.51
CA THR A 118 3.20 -25.77 -6.74
C THR A 118 3.84 -27.13 -6.53
N ALA A 119 4.86 -27.24 -5.66
CA ALA A 119 5.58 -28.49 -5.39
C ALA A 119 4.83 -29.43 -4.42
N PHE A 120 4.07 -28.87 -3.48
CA PHE A 120 3.35 -29.62 -2.44
C PHE A 120 1.85 -29.26 -2.39
N PRO A 121 1.10 -29.39 -3.50
CA PRO A 121 -0.26 -28.86 -3.61
C PRO A 121 -1.25 -29.49 -2.61
N GLU A 122 -1.02 -30.72 -2.17
CA GLU A 122 -1.88 -31.40 -1.20
C GLU A 122 -1.60 -30.97 0.26
N ARG A 123 -0.42 -30.42 0.52
CA ARG A 123 0.01 -30.00 1.87
C ARG A 123 -0.25 -28.52 2.12
N VAL A 124 -0.05 -27.66 1.12
CA VAL A 124 -0.33 -26.22 1.23
C VAL A 124 -1.82 -26.00 1.09
N THR A 125 -2.47 -25.59 2.18
CA THR A 125 -3.92 -25.34 2.22
C THR A 125 -4.30 -23.97 1.70
N HIS A 126 -3.50 -22.96 2.03
CA HIS A 126 -3.68 -21.57 1.64
C HIS A 126 -2.31 -20.92 1.40
N VAL A 127 -2.30 -19.91 0.56
CA VAL A 127 -1.12 -19.08 0.30
C VAL A 127 -1.40 -17.66 0.76
N VAL A 128 -0.49 -17.08 1.51
CA VAL A 128 -0.54 -15.68 1.95
C VAL A 128 0.70 -14.96 1.46
N LEU A 129 0.51 -13.89 0.70
CA LEU A 129 1.60 -13.10 0.13
C LEU A 129 1.44 -11.66 0.59
N ASP A 130 2.35 -11.18 1.45
CA ASP A 130 2.35 -9.79 1.86
C ASP A 130 3.27 -8.94 0.98
N SER A 131 2.69 -7.91 0.40
CA SER A 131 3.34 -6.94 -0.48
C SER A 131 4.13 -7.57 -1.64
N PRO A 132 3.55 -8.56 -2.38
CA PRO A 132 4.27 -9.28 -3.41
C PRO A 132 4.47 -8.46 -4.69
N TYR A 133 5.52 -8.82 -5.42
CA TYR A 133 5.78 -8.43 -6.81
C TYR A 133 6.39 -9.61 -7.57
N GLN A 134 6.42 -9.56 -8.91
CA GLN A 134 6.78 -10.74 -9.71
C GLN A 134 8.28 -10.92 -9.87
N ASN A 135 9.01 -9.82 -10.01
CA ASN A 135 10.48 -9.80 -10.15
C ASN A 135 11.02 -8.42 -9.77
N THR A 136 12.32 -8.35 -9.49
CA THR A 136 12.98 -7.10 -9.05
C THR A 136 13.00 -5.99 -10.10
N ARG A 137 12.84 -6.32 -11.39
CA ARG A 137 12.77 -5.31 -12.45
C ARG A 137 11.56 -4.39 -12.29
N GLU A 138 10.48 -4.89 -11.69
CA GLU A 138 9.29 -4.08 -11.41
C GLU A 138 9.54 -2.97 -10.38
N LEU A 139 10.57 -3.12 -9.55
CA LEU A 139 11.02 -2.10 -8.59
C LEU A 139 12.16 -1.22 -9.14
N ALA A 140 12.67 -1.50 -10.35
CA ALA A 140 13.83 -0.82 -10.91
C ALA A 140 13.65 0.71 -11.01
N ASP A 141 12.42 1.18 -11.19
CA ASP A 141 12.09 2.61 -11.25
C ASP A 141 11.88 3.25 -9.86
N THR A 142 11.88 2.45 -8.79
CA THR A 142 11.81 2.97 -7.42
C THR A 142 13.22 3.38 -6.93
N PRO A 143 13.33 4.36 -6.02
CA PRO A 143 14.63 4.70 -5.42
C PRO A 143 15.32 3.50 -4.79
N PHE A 144 14.57 2.64 -4.09
CA PHE A 144 15.08 1.41 -3.48
C PHE A 144 15.63 0.43 -4.52
N GLY A 145 14.87 0.13 -5.57
CA GLY A 145 15.30 -0.84 -6.60
C GLY A 145 16.55 -0.41 -7.35
N ARG A 146 16.72 0.92 -7.61
CA ARG A 146 17.91 1.46 -8.29
C ARG A 146 19.18 1.36 -7.47
N THR A 147 19.11 1.41 -6.16
CA THR A 147 20.28 1.54 -5.28
C THR A 147 20.55 0.28 -4.46
N ASN A 148 19.61 -0.62 -4.33
CA ASN A 148 19.66 -1.77 -3.43
C ASN A 148 20.96 -2.60 -3.58
N ARG A 149 21.25 -3.08 -4.78
CA ARG A 149 22.45 -3.88 -5.06
C ARG A 149 23.72 -3.09 -4.88
N ALA A 150 23.78 -1.90 -5.44
CA ALA A 150 24.99 -1.06 -5.34
C ALA A 150 25.38 -0.77 -3.90
N LEU A 151 24.40 -0.53 -3.03
CA LEU A 151 24.62 -0.35 -1.60
C LEU A 151 25.13 -1.62 -0.93
N ALA A 152 24.50 -2.78 -1.24
CA ALA A 152 24.91 -4.06 -0.66
C ALA A 152 26.34 -4.48 -1.05
N GLU A 153 26.76 -4.18 -2.29
CA GLU A 153 28.12 -4.44 -2.78
C GLU A 153 29.15 -3.44 -2.21
N LEU A 154 28.73 -2.20 -1.96
CA LEU A 154 29.61 -1.14 -1.49
C LEU A 154 29.87 -1.24 0.02
N ASP A 155 28.82 -1.37 0.82
CA ASP A 155 28.87 -1.42 2.27
C ASP A 155 27.61 -2.07 2.85
N TRP A 156 27.79 -3.25 3.44
CA TRP A 156 26.68 -4.02 4.01
C TRP A 156 25.99 -3.30 5.18
N ALA A 157 26.73 -2.53 5.98
CA ALA A 157 26.14 -1.78 7.09
C ALA A 157 25.28 -0.62 6.60
N VAL A 158 25.73 0.10 5.57
CA VAL A 158 24.93 1.16 4.92
C VAL A 158 23.71 0.57 4.24
N TYR A 159 23.87 -0.58 3.58
CA TYR A 159 22.74 -1.30 2.98
C TYR A 159 21.67 -1.65 4.01
N THR A 160 22.05 -2.31 5.12
CA THR A 160 21.09 -2.71 6.15
C THR A 160 20.41 -1.51 6.81
N GLN A 161 21.13 -0.42 7.08
CA GLN A 161 20.54 0.82 7.58
C GLN A 161 19.50 1.40 6.60
N THR A 162 19.83 1.44 5.32
CA THR A 162 18.93 1.96 4.28
C THR A 162 17.71 1.07 4.13
N LEU A 163 17.89 -0.25 4.14
CA LEU A 163 16.81 -1.22 4.07
C LEU A 163 15.81 -1.02 5.22
N PHE A 164 16.29 -0.93 6.47
CA PHE A 164 15.40 -0.73 7.61
C PHE A 164 14.70 0.64 7.59
N ARG A 165 15.32 1.70 7.10
CA ARG A 165 14.65 2.98 6.90
C ARG A 165 13.52 2.87 5.86
N VAL A 166 13.72 2.10 4.81
CA VAL A 166 12.68 1.84 3.79
C VAL A 166 11.55 0.99 4.37
N LEU A 167 11.87 -0.06 5.13
CA LEU A 167 10.88 -0.98 5.72
C LEU A 167 10.04 -0.32 6.81
N LEU A 168 10.66 0.49 7.67
CA LEU A 168 10.01 1.16 8.80
C LEU A 168 9.37 2.51 8.43
N GLY A 169 9.57 2.98 7.20
CA GLY A 169 9.15 4.30 6.73
C GLY A 169 10.21 5.37 6.99
N TRP A 170 10.67 6.02 5.93
CA TRP A 170 11.78 6.99 5.95
C TRP A 170 11.52 8.17 6.90
N ASP A 171 10.28 8.65 6.93
CA ASP A 171 9.89 9.82 7.72
C ASP A 171 9.33 9.47 9.11
N THR A 172 8.96 8.21 9.34
CA THR A 172 8.27 7.78 10.57
C THR A 172 9.21 7.10 11.57
N ALA A 173 10.24 6.41 11.08
CA ALA A 173 11.19 5.73 11.94
C ALA A 173 12.19 6.72 12.56
N SER A 174 12.24 6.78 13.89
CA SER A 174 13.30 7.54 14.57
C SER A 174 14.68 6.92 14.28
N SER A 175 15.73 7.74 14.26
CA SER A 175 17.10 7.24 14.07
C SER A 175 17.45 6.16 15.10
N GLY A 176 17.05 6.33 16.37
CA GLY A 176 17.29 5.34 17.41
C GLY A 176 16.57 4.00 17.17
N THR A 177 15.38 4.01 16.59
CA THR A 177 14.68 2.78 16.22
C THR A 177 15.45 2.03 15.14
N VAL A 178 15.85 2.72 14.06
CA VAL A 178 16.62 2.11 12.96
C VAL A 178 17.95 1.56 13.47
N GLU A 179 18.68 2.32 14.29
CA GLU A 179 19.94 1.90 14.89
C GLU A 179 19.79 0.65 15.76
N SER A 180 18.70 0.56 16.54
CA SER A 180 18.40 -0.61 17.35
C SER A 180 18.13 -1.86 16.50
N PHE A 181 17.37 -1.73 15.41
CA PHE A 181 17.14 -2.82 14.46
C PHE A 181 18.46 -3.26 13.78
N VAL A 182 19.25 -2.32 13.27
CA VAL A 182 20.54 -2.61 12.64
C VAL A 182 21.49 -3.29 13.61
N ALA A 183 21.53 -2.85 14.87
CA ALA A 183 22.34 -3.49 15.90
C ALA A 183 21.90 -4.94 16.18
N ALA A 184 20.59 -5.18 16.25
CA ALA A 184 20.04 -6.51 16.46
C ALA A 184 20.39 -7.48 15.31
N VAL A 185 20.25 -7.04 14.05
CA VAL A 185 20.48 -7.92 12.88
C VAL A 185 21.95 -8.05 12.45
N LYS A 186 22.84 -7.28 13.05
CA LYS A 186 24.26 -7.22 12.65
C LYS A 186 24.96 -8.58 12.68
N GLY A 187 24.56 -9.48 13.56
CA GLY A 187 25.13 -10.81 13.69
C GLY A 187 24.37 -11.92 12.95
N TRP A 188 23.23 -11.59 12.33
CA TRP A 188 22.33 -12.60 11.76
C TRP A 188 22.85 -13.20 10.45
N VAL A 189 23.66 -12.49 9.70
CA VAL A 189 24.21 -12.96 8.43
C VAL A 189 25.61 -12.39 8.18
N GLU A 190 26.50 -13.22 7.64
CA GLU A 190 27.78 -12.72 7.12
C GLU A 190 27.56 -11.90 5.84
N PRO A 191 28.22 -10.74 5.66
CA PRO A 191 28.00 -9.87 4.49
C PRO A 191 28.13 -10.58 3.15
N SER A 192 29.06 -11.53 3.03
CA SER A 192 29.29 -12.33 1.82
C SER A 192 28.08 -13.21 1.48
N VAL A 193 27.44 -13.81 2.47
CA VAL A 193 26.22 -14.62 2.32
C VAL A 193 25.03 -13.71 2.04
N GLY A 194 24.91 -12.62 2.76
CA GLY A 194 23.87 -11.61 2.53
C GLY A 194 23.87 -11.11 1.08
N LEU A 195 25.05 -10.83 0.53
CA LEU A 195 25.20 -10.41 -0.86
C LEU A 195 24.79 -11.52 -1.87
N GLN A 196 25.01 -12.81 -1.54
CA GLN A 196 24.52 -13.92 -2.37
C GLN A 196 22.97 -13.88 -2.43
N TYR A 197 22.28 -13.65 -1.30
CA TYR A 197 20.83 -13.53 -1.27
C TYR A 197 20.31 -12.31 -2.06
N VAL A 198 20.98 -11.15 -1.95
CA VAL A 198 20.64 -9.98 -2.76
C VAL A 198 20.74 -10.28 -4.26
N ARG A 199 21.85 -10.91 -4.69
CA ARG A 199 22.06 -11.31 -6.08
C ARG A 199 21.04 -12.36 -6.54
N LEU A 200 20.72 -13.33 -5.69
CA LEU A 200 19.67 -14.32 -5.99
C LEU A 200 18.33 -13.62 -6.25
N GLY A 201 17.93 -12.67 -5.37
CA GLY A 201 16.69 -11.91 -5.54
C GLY A 201 16.56 -11.21 -6.89
N GLU A 202 17.68 -10.79 -7.50
CA GLU A 202 17.69 -10.15 -8.82
C GLU A 202 17.37 -11.11 -9.98
N THR A 203 17.60 -12.40 -9.77
CA THR A 203 17.36 -13.44 -10.79
C THR A 203 15.96 -14.04 -10.68
N VAL A 204 15.27 -13.82 -9.56
CA VAL A 204 13.95 -14.41 -9.33
C VAL A 204 12.90 -13.72 -10.21
N ASP A 205 12.15 -14.55 -10.92
CA ASP A 205 10.93 -14.17 -11.62
C ASP A 205 9.88 -15.26 -11.39
N VAL A 206 8.74 -14.90 -10.80
CA VAL A 206 7.64 -15.84 -10.50
C VAL A 206 6.47 -15.67 -11.46
N SER A 207 6.59 -14.85 -12.48
CA SER A 207 5.50 -14.47 -13.41
C SER A 207 4.81 -15.69 -14.01
N ASP A 208 5.57 -16.72 -14.37
CA ASP A 208 5.06 -17.93 -15.03
C ASP A 208 4.48 -18.94 -14.04
N LEU A 209 4.85 -18.86 -12.75
CA LEU A 209 4.35 -19.76 -11.71
C LEU A 209 3.00 -19.29 -11.12
N LEU A 210 2.69 -17.99 -11.18
CA LEU A 210 1.47 -17.43 -10.59
C LEU A 210 0.19 -18.12 -11.09
N PRO A 211 0.00 -18.41 -12.41
CA PRO A 211 -1.18 -19.12 -12.90
C PRO A 211 -1.27 -20.58 -12.46
N GLU A 212 -0.18 -21.17 -11.95
CA GLU A 212 -0.12 -22.56 -11.51
C GLU A 212 -0.57 -22.73 -10.05
N VAL A 213 -0.62 -21.65 -9.26
CA VAL A 213 -1.09 -21.69 -7.87
C VAL A 213 -2.58 -22.01 -7.84
N ARG A 214 -2.95 -23.11 -7.20
CA ARG A 214 -4.34 -23.61 -7.12
C ARG A 214 -4.99 -23.39 -5.76
N GLN A 215 -4.20 -23.14 -4.75
CA GLN A 215 -4.67 -22.95 -3.39
C GLN A 215 -5.37 -21.60 -3.27
N PRO A 216 -6.40 -21.49 -2.41
CA PRO A 216 -6.93 -20.19 -2.00
C PRO A 216 -5.78 -19.26 -1.61
N THR A 217 -5.70 -18.11 -2.26
CA THR A 217 -4.58 -17.17 -2.08
C THR A 217 -5.07 -15.82 -1.61
N LEU A 218 -4.45 -15.30 -0.56
CA LEU A 218 -4.65 -13.95 -0.05
C LEU A 218 -3.41 -13.12 -0.36
N VAL A 219 -3.58 -12.10 -1.16
CA VAL A 219 -2.56 -11.08 -1.43
C VAL A 219 -2.87 -9.88 -0.55
N LEU A 220 -1.94 -9.55 0.33
CA LEU A 220 -2.01 -8.43 1.27
C LEU A 220 -1.11 -7.29 0.82
N ARG A 221 -1.46 -6.06 1.20
CA ARG A 221 -0.65 -4.87 1.03
C ARG A 221 -0.81 -4.00 2.26
N ASN A 222 0.25 -3.87 3.05
CA ASN A 222 0.28 -2.95 4.20
C ASN A 222 0.72 -1.55 3.74
N ASP A 223 0.00 -0.50 4.11
CA ASP A 223 0.34 0.88 3.83
C ASP A 223 0.90 1.60 5.08
N PRO A 224 1.83 2.53 4.92
CA PRO A 224 2.67 2.75 3.74
C PRO A 224 3.80 1.71 3.64
N TYR A 225 4.03 1.15 2.46
CA TYR A 225 5.12 0.21 2.22
C TYR A 225 5.84 0.53 0.90
N PHE A 226 7.11 0.14 0.76
CA PHE A 226 7.92 0.48 -0.42
C PHE A 226 7.46 -0.20 -1.72
N VAL A 227 6.74 -1.34 -1.64
CA VAL A 227 6.18 -2.01 -2.82
C VAL A 227 4.89 -1.30 -3.25
N PRO A 228 4.82 -0.76 -4.48
CA PRO A 228 3.61 -0.11 -4.98
C PRO A 228 2.41 -1.06 -5.05
N ALA A 229 1.24 -0.61 -4.61
CA ALA A 229 0.00 -1.41 -4.60
C ALA A 229 -0.33 -2.05 -5.96
N ARG A 230 -0.06 -1.34 -7.08
CA ARG A 230 -0.26 -1.86 -8.44
C ARG A 230 0.49 -3.17 -8.73
N LEU A 231 1.64 -3.38 -8.08
CA LEU A 231 2.41 -4.62 -8.26
C LEU A 231 1.76 -5.79 -7.55
N CYS A 232 1.28 -5.57 -6.32
CA CYS A 232 0.53 -6.56 -5.55
C CYS A 232 -0.78 -6.94 -6.27
N GLN A 233 -1.51 -5.96 -6.79
CA GLN A 233 -2.72 -6.17 -7.59
C GLN A 233 -2.44 -7.00 -8.85
N ARG A 234 -1.30 -6.76 -9.51
CA ARG A 234 -0.87 -7.54 -10.68
C ARG A 234 -0.58 -8.99 -10.33
N VAL A 235 0.04 -9.25 -9.19
CA VAL A 235 0.24 -10.61 -8.68
C VAL A 235 -1.11 -11.27 -8.41
N ALA A 236 -2.00 -10.61 -7.67
CA ALA A 236 -3.34 -11.13 -7.38
C ALA A 236 -4.14 -11.44 -8.66
N ALA A 237 -4.07 -10.57 -9.66
CA ALA A 237 -4.77 -10.77 -10.93
C ALA A 237 -4.28 -11.99 -11.75
N LYS A 238 -3.06 -12.45 -11.52
CA LYS A 238 -2.48 -13.62 -12.22
C LYS A 238 -2.71 -14.95 -11.50
N ILE A 239 -3.03 -14.93 -10.21
CA ILE A 239 -3.31 -16.14 -9.44
C ILE A 239 -4.82 -16.42 -9.49
N PRO A 240 -5.26 -17.59 -9.99
CA PRO A 240 -6.67 -17.92 -10.09
C PRO A 240 -7.39 -17.87 -8.75
N GLY A 241 -8.44 -17.02 -8.65
CA GLY A 241 -9.24 -16.90 -7.42
C GLY A 241 -8.57 -16.18 -6.24
N ALA A 242 -7.42 -15.53 -6.44
CA ALA A 242 -6.77 -14.79 -5.37
C ALA A 242 -7.62 -13.58 -4.90
N LEU A 243 -7.62 -13.36 -3.59
CA LEU A 243 -8.20 -12.18 -2.97
C LEU A 243 -7.11 -11.15 -2.70
N PHE A 244 -7.37 -9.90 -3.03
CA PHE A 244 -6.49 -8.77 -2.67
C PHE A 244 -7.12 -7.98 -1.52
N ARG A 245 -6.30 -7.64 -0.52
CA ARG A 245 -6.68 -6.76 0.60
C ARG A 245 -5.56 -5.76 0.87
N GLN A 246 -5.95 -4.50 1.01
CA GLN A 246 -5.08 -3.43 1.46
C GLN A 246 -5.47 -3.05 2.89
N PHE A 247 -4.49 -2.77 3.73
CA PHE A 247 -4.68 -2.38 5.12
C PHE A 247 -3.55 -1.45 5.55
N SER A 248 -3.72 -0.80 6.68
CA SER A 248 -2.67 0.06 7.27
C SER A 248 -2.53 -0.31 8.73
N ASP A 249 -1.45 -1.01 9.06
CA ASP A 249 -1.14 -1.41 10.42
C ASP A 249 0.38 -1.54 10.61
N PRO A 250 1.01 -0.61 11.32
CA PRO A 250 2.45 -0.64 11.56
C PRO A 250 2.88 -1.79 12.48
N THR A 251 1.94 -2.44 13.18
CA THR A 251 2.21 -3.54 14.11
C THR A 251 1.97 -4.92 13.52
N TYR A 252 1.41 -5.01 12.32
CA TYR A 252 1.03 -6.25 11.64
C TYR A 252 0.02 -7.14 12.41
N THR A 253 -0.62 -6.62 13.46
CA THR A 253 -1.63 -7.37 14.24
C THR A 253 -2.90 -7.60 13.44
N GLN A 254 -3.33 -6.61 12.66
CA GLN A 254 -4.46 -6.72 11.74
C GLN A 254 -4.22 -7.78 10.65
N MET A 255 -2.97 -7.98 10.24
CA MET A 255 -2.63 -9.02 9.26
C MET A 255 -2.99 -10.42 9.76
N ALA A 256 -2.69 -10.74 11.03
CA ALA A 256 -3.06 -12.03 11.62
C ALA A 256 -4.59 -12.23 11.64
N GLU A 257 -5.37 -11.18 11.92
CA GLU A 257 -6.84 -11.22 11.87
C GLU A 257 -7.37 -11.43 10.45
N LEU A 258 -6.82 -10.73 9.46
CA LEU A 258 -7.19 -10.89 8.05
C LEU A 258 -6.92 -12.30 7.55
N ILE A 259 -5.78 -12.89 7.91
CA ILE A 259 -5.42 -14.26 7.54
C ILE A 259 -6.35 -15.25 8.25
N ARG A 260 -6.65 -15.04 9.53
CA ARG A 260 -7.57 -15.89 10.30
C ARG A 260 -8.98 -15.89 9.70
N ALA A 261 -9.48 -14.71 9.36
CA ALA A 261 -10.77 -14.58 8.67
C ALA A 261 -10.77 -15.32 7.32
N PHE A 262 -9.72 -15.14 6.53
CA PHE A 262 -9.59 -15.79 5.22
C PHE A 262 -9.54 -17.33 5.30
N VAL A 263 -8.81 -17.88 6.26
CA VAL A 263 -8.66 -19.33 6.43
C VAL A 263 -9.91 -19.97 7.06
N GLY A 264 -10.66 -19.21 7.85
CA GLY A 264 -11.92 -19.67 8.49
C GLY A 264 -13.13 -19.66 7.55
N GLU A 265 -13.06 -19.02 6.39
CA GLU A 265 -14.11 -19.02 5.38
C GLU A 265 -14.00 -20.22 4.44
N PRO A 266 -15.13 -20.87 4.05
CA PRO A 266 -15.11 -21.84 2.96
C PRO A 266 -14.59 -21.13 1.69
N ALA A 267 -13.69 -21.81 0.94
CA ALA A 267 -13.12 -21.27 -0.29
C ALA A 267 -14.25 -20.71 -1.17
N PRO A 268 -14.22 -19.42 -1.54
CA PRO A 268 -15.25 -18.88 -2.44
C PRO A 268 -15.21 -19.66 -3.76
N PRO A 269 -16.35 -19.92 -4.40
CA PRO A 269 -16.34 -20.48 -5.75
C PRO A 269 -15.49 -19.54 -6.62
N PRO A 270 -14.82 -20.04 -7.68
CA PRO A 270 -13.99 -19.22 -8.54
C PRO A 270 -14.81 -18.05 -9.07
N THR A 271 -14.68 -16.93 -8.40
CA THR A 271 -15.43 -15.72 -8.74
C THR A 271 -14.59 -14.96 -9.73
N THR A 272 -15.16 -14.73 -10.90
CA THR A 272 -14.76 -13.62 -11.77
C THR A 272 -14.55 -12.41 -10.88
N ILE A 273 -13.36 -11.84 -10.88
CA ILE A 273 -12.98 -10.68 -10.07
C ILE A 273 -14.02 -9.59 -10.34
N ALA A 274 -14.95 -9.39 -9.41
CA ALA A 274 -15.70 -8.15 -9.38
C ALA A 274 -14.63 -7.06 -9.20
N PRO A 275 -14.64 -6.00 -10.00
CA PRO A 275 -13.66 -4.95 -9.85
C PRO A 275 -13.71 -4.48 -8.41
N VAL A 276 -12.58 -4.61 -7.70
CA VAL A 276 -12.36 -3.98 -6.40
C VAL A 276 -12.79 -2.53 -6.58
N ALA A 277 -13.68 -2.04 -5.72
CA ALA A 277 -14.05 -0.65 -5.75
C ALA A 277 -12.73 0.13 -5.73
N SER A 278 -12.44 0.80 -6.85
CA SER A 278 -11.19 1.51 -7.08
C SER A 278 -10.95 2.43 -5.88
N SER A 279 -9.79 2.34 -5.25
CA SER A 279 -9.30 3.32 -4.28
C SER A 279 -9.14 4.71 -4.92
N LEU A 280 -9.26 4.77 -6.25
CA LEU A 280 -9.27 6.02 -7.00
C LEU A 280 -10.43 6.88 -6.54
N ARG A 281 -10.11 8.01 -5.93
CA ARG A 281 -11.06 9.08 -5.59
C ARG A 281 -10.79 10.30 -6.45
N THR A 282 -11.83 10.98 -6.83
CA THR A 282 -11.70 12.36 -7.31
C THR A 282 -11.98 13.27 -6.14
N VAL A 283 -10.99 14.07 -5.80
CA VAL A 283 -11.10 15.07 -4.73
C VAL A 283 -11.47 16.41 -5.37
N LEU A 284 -12.51 17.03 -4.85
CA LEU A 284 -13.02 18.33 -5.25
C LEU A 284 -12.86 19.28 -4.08
N PHE A 285 -12.20 20.41 -4.33
CA PHE A 285 -12.16 21.54 -3.42
C PHE A 285 -12.96 22.70 -3.98
N THR A 286 -13.69 23.40 -3.10
CA THR A 286 -14.27 24.70 -3.40
C THR A 286 -13.74 25.75 -2.45
N ASP A 287 -13.78 27.01 -2.86
CA ASP A 287 -13.41 28.14 -2.02
C ASP A 287 -14.06 29.42 -2.58
N ILE A 288 -14.47 30.36 -1.70
CA ILE A 288 -15.09 31.64 -2.12
C ILE A 288 -14.00 32.64 -2.36
N GLU A 289 -13.93 33.16 -3.58
CA GLU A 289 -12.98 34.25 -3.90
C GLU A 289 -13.31 35.51 -3.10
N GLY A 290 -12.30 36.06 -2.39
CA GLY A 290 -12.45 37.31 -1.64
C GLY A 290 -13.37 37.22 -0.40
N SER A 291 -13.60 36.03 0.16
CA SER A 291 -14.49 35.79 1.31
C SER A 291 -14.21 36.72 2.49
N THR A 292 -12.93 36.91 2.84
CA THR A 292 -12.54 37.83 3.94
C THR A 292 -12.97 39.28 3.68
N ALA A 293 -12.77 39.76 2.47
CA ALA A 293 -13.18 41.12 2.11
C ALA A 293 -14.72 41.25 2.07
N MET A 294 -15.41 40.22 1.60
CA MET A 294 -16.87 40.13 1.64
C MET A 294 -17.39 40.22 3.09
N MET A 295 -16.84 39.42 4.00
CA MET A 295 -17.21 39.42 5.42
C MET A 295 -16.99 40.78 6.06
N GLN A 296 -15.86 41.41 5.79
CA GLN A 296 -15.57 42.79 6.29
C GLN A 296 -16.58 43.82 5.79
N ARG A 297 -17.01 43.71 4.54
CA ARG A 297 -17.96 44.63 3.91
C ARG A 297 -19.41 44.43 4.39
N LEU A 298 -19.85 43.19 4.53
CA LEU A 298 -21.23 42.84 4.90
C LEU A 298 -21.47 42.87 6.42
N GLY A 299 -20.43 42.72 7.20
CA GLY A 299 -20.50 42.48 8.63
C GLY A 299 -20.93 41.08 9.00
N ASP A 300 -20.76 40.68 10.26
CA ASP A 300 -20.89 39.28 10.73
C ASP A 300 -22.26 38.64 10.42
N ALA A 301 -23.34 39.37 10.64
CA ALA A 301 -24.70 38.82 10.49
C ALA A 301 -25.00 38.48 9.02
N LYS A 302 -24.87 39.43 8.11
CA LYS A 302 -25.14 39.25 6.67
C LYS A 302 -24.11 38.29 6.03
N GLY A 303 -22.82 38.42 6.39
CA GLY A 303 -21.78 37.53 5.92
C GLY A 303 -22.08 36.08 6.29
N ARG A 304 -22.55 35.82 7.49
CA ARG A 304 -22.98 34.52 7.97
C ARG A 304 -24.17 33.96 7.20
N GLU A 305 -25.14 34.78 6.80
CA GLU A 305 -26.27 34.39 5.96
C GLU A 305 -25.78 33.95 4.57
N VAL A 306 -24.85 34.68 3.96
CA VAL A 306 -24.28 34.35 2.66
C VAL A 306 -23.50 33.06 2.72
N LEU A 307 -22.72 32.79 3.78
CA LEU A 307 -21.99 31.56 3.97
C LEU A 307 -22.93 30.38 4.16
N ARG A 308 -24.02 30.51 4.94
CA ARG A 308 -25.01 29.44 5.10
C ARG A 308 -25.69 29.08 3.77
N GLU A 309 -25.98 30.05 2.95
CA GLU A 309 -26.56 29.82 1.64
C GLU A 309 -25.57 29.13 0.69
N HIS A 310 -24.29 29.54 0.71
CA HIS A 310 -23.22 28.82 0.02
C HIS A 310 -23.14 27.35 0.47
N GLU A 311 -23.13 27.10 1.77
CA GLU A 311 -23.11 25.74 2.34
C GLU A 311 -24.31 24.92 1.89
N ARG A 312 -25.51 25.50 1.92
CA ARG A 312 -26.75 24.84 1.50
C ARG A 312 -26.68 24.40 0.03
N ILE A 313 -26.34 25.35 -0.86
CA ILE A 313 -26.23 25.07 -2.31
C ILE A 313 -25.17 23.99 -2.55
N THR A 314 -24.01 24.10 -1.92
CA THR A 314 -22.92 23.12 -2.11
C THR A 314 -23.34 21.73 -1.69
N ARG A 315 -23.95 21.54 -0.51
CA ARG A 315 -24.42 20.23 -0.02
C ARG A 315 -25.52 19.63 -0.89
N GLU A 316 -26.48 20.46 -1.36
CA GLU A 316 -27.54 19.99 -2.26
C GLU A 316 -26.96 19.45 -3.58
N VAL A 317 -26.04 20.19 -4.19
CA VAL A 317 -25.41 19.77 -5.45
C VAL A 317 -24.50 18.54 -5.25
N LEU A 318 -23.70 18.49 -4.19
CA LEU A 318 -22.89 17.33 -3.85
C LEU A 318 -23.76 16.08 -3.73
N LYS A 319 -24.85 16.16 -2.96
CA LYS A 319 -25.77 15.02 -2.75
C LYS A 319 -26.42 14.57 -4.07
N ALA A 320 -26.82 15.52 -4.93
CA ALA A 320 -27.44 15.20 -6.22
C ALA A 320 -26.49 14.45 -7.17
N HIS A 321 -25.19 14.68 -7.06
CA HIS A 321 -24.18 14.06 -7.93
C HIS A 321 -23.41 12.90 -7.26
N GLY A 322 -23.84 12.48 -6.05
CA GLY A 322 -23.23 11.35 -5.33
C GLY A 322 -21.83 11.66 -4.80
N GLY A 323 -21.56 12.91 -4.48
CA GLY A 323 -20.37 13.36 -3.78
C GLY A 323 -20.53 13.18 -2.27
N THR A 324 -19.44 12.77 -1.60
CA THR A 324 -19.36 12.69 -0.15
C THR A 324 -18.64 13.93 0.37
N GLU A 325 -19.29 14.71 1.22
CA GLU A 325 -18.63 15.80 1.95
C GLU A 325 -17.63 15.18 2.93
N VAL A 326 -16.35 15.55 2.80
CA VAL A 326 -15.28 15.09 3.69
C VAL A 326 -15.16 16.07 4.85
N LYS A 327 -15.02 17.36 4.55
CA LYS A 327 -14.99 18.42 5.56
C LYS A 327 -15.28 19.78 4.98
N THR A 328 -15.73 20.69 5.85
CA THR A 328 -15.86 22.12 5.57
C THR A 328 -14.67 22.86 6.18
N MET A 329 -14.07 23.76 5.42
CA MET A 329 -12.88 24.53 5.81
C MET A 329 -13.15 26.02 5.69
N GLY A 330 -13.82 26.60 6.71
CA GLY A 330 -14.17 28.00 6.69
C GLY A 330 -15.22 28.33 5.63
N ASP A 331 -14.81 28.87 4.49
CA ASP A 331 -15.62 29.25 3.33
C ASP A 331 -15.51 28.25 2.15
N GLY A 332 -14.78 27.15 2.35
CA GLY A 332 -14.57 26.11 1.35
C GLY A 332 -15.05 24.73 1.77
N PHE A 333 -15.18 23.84 0.80
CA PHE A 333 -15.53 22.42 0.98
C PHE A 333 -14.46 21.54 0.40
N MET A 334 -14.26 20.40 1.06
CA MET A 334 -13.58 19.25 0.51
C MET A 334 -14.59 18.11 0.35
N ALA A 335 -14.71 17.61 -0.87
CA ALA A 335 -15.60 16.51 -1.20
C ALA A 335 -14.87 15.42 -2.00
N SER A 336 -15.34 14.19 -1.92
CA SER A 336 -14.81 13.05 -2.64
C SER A 336 -15.86 12.34 -3.49
N PHE A 337 -15.39 11.75 -4.59
CA PHE A 337 -16.23 10.99 -5.53
C PHE A 337 -15.53 9.70 -5.94
N GLY A 338 -16.28 8.60 -5.98
CA GLY A 338 -15.84 7.34 -6.59
C GLY A 338 -15.88 7.36 -8.12
N SER A 339 -16.37 8.43 -8.75
CA SER A 339 -16.46 8.59 -10.20
C SER A 339 -15.98 9.96 -10.63
N VAL A 340 -14.93 10.00 -11.48
CA VAL A 340 -14.39 11.23 -12.03
C VAL A 340 -15.44 12.00 -12.85
N THR A 341 -16.26 11.28 -13.62
CA THR A 341 -17.36 11.87 -14.41
C THR A 341 -18.34 12.62 -13.52
N LYS A 342 -18.80 12.01 -12.43
CA LYS A 342 -19.72 12.64 -11.47
C LYS A 342 -19.08 13.84 -10.76
N ALA A 343 -17.79 13.81 -10.49
CA ALA A 343 -17.09 14.94 -9.89
C ALA A 343 -17.05 16.16 -10.82
N VAL A 344 -16.78 15.95 -12.12
CA VAL A 344 -16.80 17.02 -13.13
C VAL A 344 -18.22 17.53 -13.34
N GLU A 345 -19.24 16.67 -13.42
CA GLU A 345 -20.66 17.05 -13.51
C GLU A 345 -21.07 17.89 -12.29
N CYS A 346 -20.65 17.48 -11.10
CA CYS A 346 -20.89 18.23 -9.86
C CYS A 346 -20.24 19.61 -9.89
N ALA A 347 -18.99 19.72 -10.30
CA ALA A 347 -18.29 20.99 -10.42
C ALA A 347 -19.01 21.97 -11.38
N ILE A 348 -19.47 21.46 -12.52
CA ILE A 348 -20.26 22.23 -13.50
C ILE A 348 -21.60 22.67 -12.89
N ALA A 349 -22.30 21.77 -12.19
CA ALA A 349 -23.57 22.06 -11.54
C ALA A 349 -23.42 23.11 -10.42
N LEU A 350 -22.32 23.07 -9.65
CA LEU A 350 -22.00 24.08 -8.65
C LEU A 350 -21.87 25.45 -9.27
N GLN A 351 -21.09 25.58 -10.35
CA GLN A 351 -20.89 26.87 -11.02
C GLN A 351 -22.21 27.42 -11.60
N ARG A 352 -23.04 26.56 -12.17
CA ARG A 352 -24.37 26.95 -12.67
C ARG A 352 -25.31 27.40 -11.55
N ALA A 353 -25.31 26.71 -10.41
CA ALA A 353 -26.13 27.05 -9.26
C ALA A 353 -25.72 28.42 -8.66
N PHE A 354 -24.42 28.69 -8.53
CA PHE A 354 -23.92 29.98 -8.05
C PHE A 354 -24.15 31.10 -9.05
N ALA A 355 -24.02 30.84 -10.35
CA ALA A 355 -24.34 31.83 -11.38
C ALA A 355 -25.83 32.22 -11.38
N ALA A 356 -26.71 31.23 -11.32
CA ALA A 356 -28.17 31.44 -11.25
C ALA A 356 -28.60 32.28 -10.01
N ARG A 357 -27.89 32.10 -8.89
CA ARG A 357 -28.13 32.91 -7.68
C ARG A 357 -27.77 34.37 -7.85
N SER A 358 -26.74 34.67 -8.66
CA SER A 358 -26.20 36.02 -8.86
C SER A 358 -27.10 36.91 -9.75
N ASP A 359 -28.20 36.35 -10.33
CA ASP A 359 -29.12 37.09 -11.19
C ASP A 359 -30.20 37.91 -10.42
N GLY A 360 -29.87 38.44 -9.23
CA GLY A 360 -30.80 39.19 -8.40
C GLY A 360 -30.09 40.20 -7.48
N ASP A 361 -30.85 40.91 -6.61
CA ASP A 361 -30.35 41.81 -5.56
C ASP A 361 -29.58 41.09 -4.42
N VAL A 362 -28.96 39.97 -4.72
CA VAL A 362 -28.24 39.13 -3.74
C VAL A 362 -26.74 39.28 -3.97
N GLU A 363 -25.96 39.28 -2.87
CA GLU A 363 -24.50 39.31 -2.93
C GLU A 363 -23.96 38.22 -3.84
N PRO A 364 -23.21 38.52 -4.92
CA PRO A 364 -22.67 37.53 -5.83
C PRO A 364 -21.64 36.63 -5.12
N LEU A 365 -21.69 35.33 -5.37
CA LEU A 365 -20.74 34.38 -4.87
C LEU A 365 -19.89 33.83 -6.02
N HIS A 366 -18.63 34.23 -6.02
CA HIS A 366 -17.64 33.74 -6.97
C HIS A 366 -16.87 32.55 -6.35
N VAL A 367 -17.32 31.36 -6.67
CA VAL A 367 -16.71 30.12 -6.14
C VAL A 367 -15.69 29.58 -7.14
N ARG A 368 -14.49 29.27 -6.68
CA ARG A 368 -13.48 28.57 -7.44
C ARG A 368 -13.52 27.08 -7.10
N VAL A 369 -13.28 26.23 -8.09
CA VAL A 369 -13.33 24.77 -7.95
C VAL A 369 -12.06 24.14 -8.49
N GLY A 370 -11.45 23.27 -7.69
CA GLY A 370 -10.28 22.47 -8.07
C GLY A 370 -10.56 20.98 -8.01
N LEU A 371 -10.13 20.26 -9.04
CA LEU A 371 -10.32 18.81 -9.18
C LEU A 371 -9.00 18.10 -9.40
N ASN A 372 -8.77 17.05 -8.63
CA ASN A 372 -7.71 16.08 -8.90
C ASN A 372 -8.20 14.66 -8.65
N ALA A 373 -7.66 13.69 -9.40
CA ALA A 373 -7.94 12.28 -9.19
C ALA A 373 -6.67 11.54 -8.78
N GLY A 374 -6.79 10.63 -7.83
CA GLY A 374 -5.69 9.82 -7.32
C GLY A 374 -6.17 8.89 -6.22
N GLU A 375 -5.25 8.30 -5.51
CA GLU A 375 -5.52 7.41 -4.39
C GLU A 375 -5.17 8.15 -3.07
N PRO A 376 -6.14 8.82 -2.42
CA PRO A 376 -5.91 9.42 -1.12
C PRO A 376 -5.86 8.36 -0.03
N ILE A 377 -5.26 8.71 1.11
CA ILE A 377 -5.33 7.93 2.35
C ILE A 377 -6.64 8.31 3.04
N GLU A 378 -7.50 7.33 3.32
CA GLU A 378 -8.74 7.52 4.09
C GLU A 378 -8.45 7.18 5.56
N GLU A 379 -8.66 8.13 6.48
CA GLU A 379 -8.44 7.96 7.92
C GLU A 379 -9.46 8.79 8.68
N ASP A 380 -10.20 8.19 9.61
CA ASP A 380 -11.19 8.84 10.47
C ASP A 380 -12.21 9.72 9.70
N ASP A 381 -12.77 9.21 8.60
CA ASP A 381 -13.67 9.92 7.67
C ASP A 381 -13.03 11.15 6.98
N ASP A 382 -11.71 11.32 7.06
CA ASP A 382 -10.94 12.36 6.34
C ASP A 382 -10.07 11.74 5.23
N LEU A 383 -9.56 12.59 4.33
CA LEU A 383 -8.69 12.20 3.23
C LEU A 383 -7.37 12.95 3.28
N PHE A 384 -6.27 12.23 3.11
CA PHE A 384 -4.90 12.75 3.17
C PHE A 384 -4.09 12.34 1.94
N GLY A 385 -2.89 12.89 1.81
CA GLY A 385 -1.89 12.50 0.81
C GLY A 385 -1.74 13.48 -0.35
N ALA A 386 -0.81 13.16 -1.26
CA ALA A 386 -0.40 14.03 -2.36
C ALA A 386 -1.55 14.39 -3.30
N SER A 387 -2.49 13.46 -3.54
CA SER A 387 -3.66 13.69 -4.40
C SER A 387 -4.60 14.75 -3.82
N VAL A 388 -4.76 14.80 -2.50
CA VAL A 388 -5.57 15.77 -1.77
C VAL A 388 -4.88 17.14 -1.76
N ILE A 389 -3.57 17.17 -1.48
CA ILE A 389 -2.77 18.39 -1.53
C ILE A 389 -2.82 19.00 -2.92
N ALA A 390 -2.68 18.19 -3.97
CA ALA A 390 -2.79 18.63 -5.35
C ALA A 390 -4.15 19.30 -5.63
N ALA A 391 -5.26 18.64 -5.27
CA ALA A 391 -6.60 19.18 -5.48
C ALA A 391 -6.79 20.54 -4.78
N ALA A 392 -6.31 20.67 -3.53
CA ALA A 392 -6.37 21.93 -2.79
C ALA A 392 -5.53 23.06 -3.44
N ARG A 393 -4.37 22.72 -4.01
CA ARG A 393 -3.52 23.70 -4.72
C ARG A 393 -4.14 24.09 -6.06
N ILE A 394 -4.67 23.11 -6.82
CA ILE A 394 -5.37 23.34 -8.08
C ILE A 394 -6.56 24.29 -7.87
N CYS A 395 -7.32 24.16 -6.78
CA CYS A 395 -8.41 25.07 -6.45
C CYS A 395 -7.91 26.53 -6.29
N ARG A 396 -6.71 26.72 -5.78
CA ARG A 396 -6.10 28.08 -5.63
C ARG A 396 -5.63 28.68 -6.94
N GLU A 397 -5.37 27.86 -7.96
CA GLU A 397 -5.02 28.32 -9.32
C GLU A 397 -6.27 28.75 -10.12
N ALA A 398 -7.46 28.45 -9.64
CA ALA A 398 -8.72 28.89 -10.24
C ALA A 398 -9.08 30.31 -9.78
N ALA A 399 -9.63 31.12 -10.68
CA ALA A 399 -10.34 32.36 -10.33
C ALA A 399 -11.79 32.06 -9.94
N GLY A 400 -12.47 33.03 -9.34
CA GLY A 400 -13.89 32.90 -9.00
C GLY A 400 -14.75 32.65 -10.23
N GLY A 401 -15.56 31.61 -10.19
CA GLY A 401 -16.37 31.12 -11.32
C GLY A 401 -15.65 30.16 -12.25
N GLU A 402 -14.43 29.75 -11.94
CA GLU A 402 -13.68 28.76 -12.74
C GLU A 402 -13.67 27.37 -12.10
N ILE A 403 -13.47 26.39 -12.96
CA ILE A 403 -13.20 24.99 -12.58
C ILE A 403 -11.87 24.61 -13.19
N VAL A 404 -10.88 24.29 -12.37
CA VAL A 404 -9.56 23.84 -12.81
C VAL A 404 -9.36 22.39 -12.41
N ALA A 405 -8.85 21.58 -13.33
CA ALA A 405 -8.63 20.16 -13.15
C ALA A 405 -7.20 19.76 -13.56
N SER A 406 -6.65 18.72 -12.94
CA SER A 406 -5.42 18.10 -13.38
C SER A 406 -5.60 17.33 -14.69
N ASP A 407 -4.51 17.07 -15.40
CA ASP A 407 -4.51 16.25 -16.63
C ASP A 407 -5.05 14.82 -16.39
N VAL A 408 -4.84 14.26 -15.20
CA VAL A 408 -5.40 12.97 -14.81
C VAL A 408 -6.93 12.99 -14.87
N VAL A 409 -7.57 14.03 -14.35
CA VAL A 409 -9.03 14.19 -14.42
C VAL A 409 -9.48 14.26 -15.89
N ARG A 410 -8.85 15.09 -16.70
CA ARG A 410 -9.16 15.23 -18.14
C ARG A 410 -9.04 13.90 -18.89
N GLN A 411 -7.96 13.14 -18.64
CA GLN A 411 -7.74 11.84 -19.29
C GLN A 411 -8.80 10.81 -18.89
N LEU A 412 -9.20 10.76 -17.62
CA LEU A 412 -10.19 9.81 -17.12
C LEU A 412 -11.62 10.10 -17.60
N VAL A 413 -11.91 11.34 -18.02
CA VAL A 413 -13.21 11.69 -18.61
C VAL A 413 -13.17 11.86 -20.12
N ALA A 414 -12.10 11.42 -20.78
CA ALA A 414 -12.00 11.49 -22.23
C ALA A 414 -13.18 10.76 -22.90
N GLY A 415 -13.76 11.40 -23.92
CA GLY A 415 -14.95 10.87 -24.62
C GLY A 415 -16.28 11.02 -23.90
N LYS A 416 -16.34 11.69 -22.75
CA LYS A 416 -17.57 11.94 -21.99
C LYS A 416 -18.29 13.27 -22.31
N GLY A 417 -17.82 13.99 -23.33
CA GLY A 417 -18.49 15.22 -23.81
C GLY A 417 -18.14 16.50 -23.02
N PHE A 418 -17.16 16.46 -22.15
CA PHE A 418 -16.67 17.66 -21.46
C PHE A 418 -15.67 18.42 -22.32
N SER A 419 -15.72 19.76 -22.25
CA SER A 419 -14.80 20.65 -22.96
C SER A 419 -13.76 21.21 -22.00
N PHE A 420 -12.48 21.14 -22.42
CA PHE A 420 -11.33 21.58 -21.64
C PHE A 420 -10.48 22.56 -22.42
N ALA A 421 -9.97 23.59 -21.74
CA ALA A 421 -8.92 24.46 -22.25
C ALA A 421 -7.62 24.24 -21.45
N GLU A 422 -6.51 24.08 -22.13
CA GLU A 422 -5.22 23.86 -21.49
C GLU A 422 -4.71 25.15 -20.85
N ARG A 423 -4.21 25.07 -19.59
CA ARG A 423 -3.57 26.19 -18.86
C ARG A 423 -2.05 26.05 -18.75
N GLY A 424 -1.50 24.93 -19.22
CA GLY A 424 -0.07 24.63 -19.16
C GLY A 424 0.35 23.91 -17.88
N GLU A 425 1.65 23.88 -17.65
CA GLU A 425 2.28 23.26 -16.49
C GLU A 425 2.52 24.27 -15.37
N VAL A 426 2.15 23.93 -14.15
CA VAL A 426 2.25 24.82 -12.98
C VAL A 426 2.97 24.07 -11.85
N MET A 427 3.95 24.73 -11.23
CA MET A 427 4.60 24.26 -10.01
C MET A 427 3.68 24.53 -8.82
N LEU A 428 3.07 23.49 -8.30
CA LEU A 428 2.19 23.57 -7.14
C LEU A 428 3.02 23.47 -5.85
N LYS A 429 2.79 24.39 -4.90
CA LYS A 429 3.56 24.42 -3.65
C LYS A 429 3.46 23.10 -2.88
N GLY A 430 4.61 22.44 -2.68
CA GLY A 430 4.72 21.14 -1.97
C GLY A 430 4.49 19.93 -2.86
N ILE A 431 4.59 20.12 -4.19
CA ILE A 431 4.62 19.07 -5.19
C ILE A 431 5.88 19.28 -6.02
N ASP A 432 6.73 18.26 -6.12
CA ASP A 432 8.07 18.40 -6.71
C ASP A 432 8.05 18.48 -8.25
N ASP A 433 7.05 17.86 -8.89
CA ASP A 433 6.89 17.87 -10.33
C ASP A 433 5.83 18.89 -10.80
N PRO A 434 6.01 19.55 -11.96
CA PRO A 434 5.01 20.43 -12.52
C PRO A 434 3.73 19.64 -12.86
N VAL A 435 2.58 20.20 -12.52
CA VAL A 435 1.27 19.62 -12.79
C VAL A 435 0.63 20.33 -13.98
N ARG A 436 0.24 19.57 -14.99
CA ARG A 436 -0.47 20.09 -16.15
C ARG A 436 -1.93 20.32 -15.81
N LEU A 437 -2.41 21.54 -16.01
CA LEU A 437 -3.73 22.01 -15.61
C LEU A 437 -4.62 22.32 -16.80
N PHE A 438 -5.92 22.12 -16.61
CA PHE A 438 -6.96 22.36 -17.60
C PHE A 438 -8.14 23.08 -16.96
N GLU A 439 -8.69 24.06 -17.63
CA GLU A 439 -9.98 24.67 -17.29
C GLU A 439 -11.11 23.83 -17.86
N VAL A 440 -12.13 23.57 -17.05
CA VAL A 440 -13.36 22.88 -17.49
C VAL A 440 -14.40 23.92 -17.87
N HIS A 441 -14.86 23.89 -19.12
CA HIS A 441 -15.88 24.82 -19.58
C HIS A 441 -17.27 24.40 -19.11
N TRP A 442 -18.00 25.29 -18.47
CA TRP A 442 -19.32 25.03 -17.91
C TRP A 442 -20.45 25.94 -18.45
N ARG A 443 -20.09 27.01 -19.18
CA ARG A 443 -21.00 28.03 -19.74
C ARG A 443 -21.44 27.70 -21.17
N GLN A 444 -21.76 26.45 -21.45
CA GLN A 444 -22.36 26.09 -22.76
C GLN A 444 -23.83 25.78 -22.61
#